data_584bfdcb792a9078cfe9cb521c1bdca1
#
_entry.id   584bfdcb792a9078cfe9cb521c1bdca1
#
_cell.length_a   1.000
_cell.length_b   1.000
_cell.length_c   1.000
_cell.angle_alpha   90.00
_cell.angle_beta   90.00
_cell.angle_gamma   90.00
#
_symmetry.space_group_name_H-M   'P 1'
#
loop_
_entity.id
_entity.type
_entity.pdbx_description
1 polymer ?
#
loop_
_entity_poly.entity_id
_entity_poly.type
_entity_poly.pdbx_seq_one_letter_code
_entity_poly.pdbx_strand_id
1 'polypeptide(L)' 'MNKDRVEGSAKQASGTVKESTGKVLGDAKLAADGKSEKVEGKVQNTVGGLKDALKK' A
#
# COMPACT_ATOMS: atom_id res chain seq x y z
N MET A 1 14.22 7.28 -3.58
CA MET A 1 13.31 8.12 -2.82
C MET A 1 12.80 7.41 -1.59
N ASN A 2 13.47 7.66 -0.47
CA ASN A 2 13.10 7.00 0.79
C ASN A 2 11.69 7.33 1.24
N LYS A 3 11.26 8.58 1.01
CA LYS A 3 9.92 9.01 1.39
C LYS A 3 8.84 8.19 0.68
N ASP A 4 8.98 7.98 -0.62
CA ASP A 4 8.03 7.20 -1.40
C ASP A 4 7.98 5.75 -0.92
N ARG A 5 9.13 5.18 -0.57
CA ARG A 5 9.20 3.82 -0.04
C ARG A 5 8.53 3.70 1.31
N VAL A 6 8.78 4.66 2.20
CA VAL A 6 8.17 4.66 3.53
C VAL A 6 6.66 4.81 3.42
N GLU A 7 6.20 5.77 2.61
CA GLU A 7 4.77 5.96 2.41
C GLU A 7 4.12 4.75 1.75
N GLY A 8 4.77 4.19 0.73
CA GLY A 8 4.27 3.00 0.05
C GLY A 8 4.15 1.82 1.00
N SER A 9 5.18 1.59 1.82
CA SER A 9 5.15 0.51 2.81
C SER A 9 4.08 0.72 3.85
N ALA A 10 3.92 1.96 4.34
CA ALA A 10 2.89 2.30 5.32
C ALA A 10 1.49 2.08 4.73
N LYS A 11 1.26 2.48 3.49
CA LYS A 11 -0.02 2.26 2.81
C LYS A 11 -0.30 0.79 2.59
N GLN A 12 0.72 0.02 2.21
CA GLN A 12 0.58 -1.42 2.04
C GLN A 12 0.19 -2.09 3.36
N ALA A 13 0.86 -1.74 4.45
CA ALA A 13 0.57 -2.30 5.77
C ALA A 13 -0.84 -1.92 6.23
N SER A 14 -1.20 -0.65 6.10
CA SER A 14 -2.53 -0.15 6.46
C SER A 14 -3.61 -0.83 5.62
N GLY A 15 -3.39 -0.94 4.31
CA GLY A 15 -4.32 -1.60 3.41
C GLY A 15 -4.50 -3.06 3.75
N THR A 16 -3.43 -3.77 4.08
CA THR A 16 -3.49 -5.17 4.47
C THR A 16 -4.32 -5.35 5.74
N VAL A 17 -4.11 -4.49 6.74
CA VAL A 17 -4.88 -4.53 7.98
C VAL A 17 -6.36 -4.27 7.71
N LYS A 18 -6.67 -3.25 6.91
CA LYS A 18 -8.06 -2.93 6.57
C LYS A 18 -8.73 -4.06 5.80
N GLU A 19 -8.03 -4.64 4.85
CA GLU A 19 -8.56 -5.76 4.06
C GLU A 19 -8.86 -6.95 4.95
N SER A 20 -7.93 -7.33 5.80
CA SER A 20 -8.09 -8.45 6.73
C SER A 20 -9.23 -8.19 7.71
N THR A 21 -9.29 -6.99 8.29
CA THR A 21 -10.35 -6.61 9.22
C THR A 21 -11.71 -6.64 8.53
N GLY A 22 -11.79 -6.11 7.31
CA GLY A 22 -13.01 -6.12 6.54
C GLY A 22 -13.51 -7.54 6.28
N LYS A 23 -12.60 -8.45 5.94
CA LYS A 23 -12.97 -9.85 5.71
C LYS A 23 -13.48 -10.52 6.97
N VAL A 24 -12.81 -10.29 8.10
CA VAL A 24 -13.22 -10.86 9.39
C VAL A 24 -14.60 -10.36 9.80
N LEU A 25 -14.86 -9.08 9.60
CA LEU A 25 -16.13 -8.46 9.97
C LEU A 25 -17.24 -8.66 8.93
N GLY A 26 -16.90 -9.17 7.77
CA GLY A 26 -17.84 -9.27 6.66
C GLY A 26 -18.15 -7.92 6.05
N ASP A 27 -17.26 -6.95 6.20
CA ASP A 27 -17.43 -5.60 5.66
C ASP A 27 -16.73 -5.51 4.30
N ALA A 28 -17.50 -5.71 3.25
CA ALA A 28 -16.96 -5.71 1.89
C ALA A 28 -16.36 -4.37 1.49
N LYS A 29 -16.95 -3.28 1.96
CA LYS A 29 -16.44 -1.94 1.64
C LYS A 29 -15.08 -1.70 2.28
N LEU A 30 -14.94 -2.06 3.55
CA LEU A 30 -13.68 -1.93 4.25
C LEU A 30 -12.61 -2.80 3.63
N ALA A 31 -12.95 -4.03 3.27
CA ALA A 31 -12.01 -4.94 2.62
C ALA A 31 -11.56 -4.38 1.26
N ALA A 32 -12.48 -3.82 0.48
CA ALA A 32 -12.17 -3.23 -0.82
C ALA A 32 -11.31 -1.97 -0.67
N ASP A 33 -11.61 -1.13 0.32
CA ASP A 33 -10.81 0.06 0.61
C ASP A 33 -9.39 -0.32 1.01
N GLY A 34 -9.26 -1.34 1.84
CA GLY A 34 -7.94 -1.83 2.26
C GLY A 34 -7.15 -2.38 1.09
N LYS A 35 -7.79 -3.15 0.23
CA LYS A 35 -7.15 -3.70 -0.97
C LYS A 35 -6.67 -2.60 -1.90
N SER A 36 -7.51 -1.59 -2.12
CA SER A 36 -7.16 -0.44 -2.97
C SER A 36 -5.96 0.32 -2.39
N GLU A 37 -5.95 0.55 -1.09
CA GLU A 37 -4.83 1.22 -0.42
C GLU A 37 -3.55 0.40 -0.50
N LYS A 38 -3.65 -0.90 -0.35
CA LYS A 38 -2.51 -1.81 -0.46
C LYS A 38 -1.90 -1.73 -1.86
N VAL A 39 -2.72 -1.74 -2.90
CA VAL A 39 -2.24 -1.63 -4.28
C VAL A 39 -1.60 -0.26 -4.52
N GLU A 40 -2.21 0.80 -4.02
CA GLU A 40 -1.65 2.14 -4.12
C GLU A 40 -0.27 2.23 -3.47
N GLY A 41 -0.13 1.67 -2.29
CA GLY A 41 1.15 1.64 -1.60
C GLY A 41 2.20 0.85 -2.37
N LYS A 42 1.81 -0.26 -2.96
CA LYS A 42 2.71 -1.08 -3.77
C LYS A 42 3.20 -0.31 -5.00
N VAL A 43 2.31 0.39 -5.68
CA VAL A 43 2.67 1.21 -6.83
C VAL A 43 3.64 2.32 -6.41
N GLN A 44 3.34 3.02 -5.33
CA GLN A 44 4.18 4.09 -4.82
C GLN A 44 5.57 3.59 -4.44
N ASN A 45 5.65 2.43 -3.81
CA ASN A 45 6.91 1.81 -3.44
C ASN A 45 7.73 1.45 -4.69
N THR A 46 7.08 0.92 -5.71
CA THR A 46 7.73 0.59 -6.99
C THR A 46 8.28 1.83 -7.67
N VAL A 47 7.50 2.92 -7.68
CA VAL A 47 7.96 4.20 -8.26
C VAL A 47 9.18 4.70 -7.51
N GLY A 48 9.18 4.64 -6.17
CA GLY A 48 10.33 5.03 -5.38
C GLY A 48 11.56 4.22 -5.72
N GLY A 49 11.40 2.91 -5.88
CA GLY A 49 12.50 2.03 -6.28
C GLY A 49 13.06 2.35 -7.66
N LEU A 50 12.18 2.67 -8.62
CA LEU A 50 12.60 3.06 -9.95
C LEU A 50 13.37 4.38 -9.94
N LYS A 51 12.91 5.35 -9.17
CA LYS A 51 13.60 6.63 -9.03
C LYS A 51 14.99 6.45 -8.45
N ASP A 52 15.13 5.61 -7.44
CA ASP A 52 16.43 5.31 -6.86
C ASP A 52 17.36 4.64 -7.86
N ALA A 53 16.83 3.73 -8.67
CA ALA A 53 17.63 3.04 -9.68
C ALA A 53 18.12 3.98 -10.77
N LEU A 54 17.31 4.98 -11.14
CA LEU A 54 17.67 5.96 -12.16
C LEU A 54 18.60 7.05 -11.66
N LYS A 55 18.73 7.17 -10.36
CA LYS A 55 19.42 8.29 -9.72
C LYS A 55 20.90 8.03 -9.54
N LYS A 56 21.57 7.48 -10.18
CA LYS A 56 22.98 7.19 -9.94
C LYS A 56 23.85 8.42 -9.74
#